data_54b3fbc4534bdc35eec5529c9950b698
#
_entry.id   54b3fbc4534bdc35eec5529c9950b698
#
_cell.length_a   1.000
_cell.length_b   1.000
_cell.length_c   1.000
_cell.angle_alpha   90.00
_cell.angle_beta   90.00
_cell.angle_gamma   90.00
#
_symmetry.space_group_name_H-M   'P 1'
#
loop_
_entity.id
_entity.type
_entity.pdbx_description
1 polymer ?
#
loop_
_entity_poly.entity_id
_entity_poly.type
_entity_poly.pdbx_seq_one_letter_code
_entity_poly.pdbx_strand_id
1 'polypeptide(L)'
;MKKLIFVFILFFSFSLSAQDSKNSIKVTKKDSVSYIFNSEFNVLYKGWNNKIKVIPPNGYSKEDIKVECINCSISEKCDFEGNYIVKVMRGNTAYISMYIFNENEQKIYLGKSEFRISLLPAPTAYFGGRTGGVIDVKSALNAELIVSLGFHPLNVSYNVLSFDLVINKQTFSSNSNILTSQMRSAISKLNSGEELGFTNIIIQGPANIQQLYSGILLKIK
;
A
#
# COMPACT_ATOMS: atom_id res chain seq x y z
N MET A 1 63.98 30.17 -25.09
CA MET A 1 63.01 30.56 -24.05
C MET A 1 61.68 29.88 -24.29
N LYS A 2 61.38 28.77 -23.60
CA LYS A 2 60.14 28.05 -23.69
C LYS A 2 59.22 28.48 -22.54
N LYS A 3 58.09 29.12 -22.86
CA LYS A 3 57.06 29.49 -21.88
C LYS A 3 56.24 28.25 -21.54
N LEU A 4 56.26 27.86 -20.26
CA LEU A 4 55.45 26.83 -19.67
C LEU A 4 54.07 27.44 -19.30
N ILE A 5 53.01 27.02 -19.94
CA ILE A 5 51.65 27.43 -19.61
C ILE A 5 51.10 26.41 -18.62
N PHE A 6 50.88 26.82 -17.36
CA PHE A 6 50.21 26.06 -16.32
C PHE A 6 48.71 26.21 -16.53
N VAL A 7 48.04 25.13 -16.92
CA VAL A 7 46.57 25.05 -16.97
C VAL A 7 46.10 24.57 -15.59
N PHE A 8 45.46 25.47 -14.83
CA PHE A 8 44.79 25.14 -13.60
C PHE A 8 43.41 24.53 -13.94
N ILE A 9 43.28 23.22 -13.79
CA ILE A 9 42.00 22.55 -13.88
C ILE A 9 41.34 22.65 -12.52
N LEU A 10 40.34 23.53 -12.39
CA LEU A 10 39.45 23.60 -11.22
C LEU A 10 38.46 22.42 -11.30
N PHE A 11 38.70 21.40 -10.49
CA PHE A 11 37.70 20.39 -10.21
C PHE A 11 36.57 20.98 -9.36
N PHE A 12 35.46 21.33 -9.99
CA PHE A 12 34.22 21.58 -9.30
C PHE A 12 33.62 20.23 -8.89
N SER A 13 33.86 19.80 -7.67
CA SER A 13 33.13 18.69 -7.06
C SER A 13 31.71 19.14 -6.79
N PHE A 14 30.76 18.79 -7.70
CA PHE A 14 29.37 18.87 -7.42
C PHE A 14 29.04 17.77 -6.39
N SER A 15 28.95 18.15 -5.12
CA SER A 15 28.28 17.31 -4.11
C SER A 15 26.82 17.34 -4.42
N LEU A 16 26.31 16.28 -5.07
CA LEU A 16 24.88 16.01 -5.12
C LEU A 16 24.46 15.65 -3.70
N SER A 17 24.00 16.63 -2.93
CA SER A 17 23.22 16.37 -1.74
C SER A 17 21.90 15.78 -2.22
N ALA A 18 21.74 14.47 -2.09
CA ALA A 18 20.45 13.86 -2.13
C ALA A 18 19.63 14.47 -0.99
N GLN A 19 18.79 15.42 -1.33
CA GLN A 19 17.87 16.05 -0.41
C GLN A 19 16.77 15.04 -0.16
N ASP A 20 16.97 14.23 0.89
CA ASP A 20 15.95 13.35 1.46
C ASP A 20 14.78 14.26 1.87
N SER A 21 13.82 14.43 0.98
CA SER A 21 12.62 15.22 1.23
C SER A 21 11.69 14.43 2.14
N LYS A 22 12.10 14.22 3.38
CA LYS A 22 11.20 13.87 4.46
C LYS A 22 10.29 15.07 4.67
N ASN A 23 9.14 15.10 4.02
CA ASN A 23 8.10 16.10 4.25
C ASN A 23 7.48 15.91 5.64
N SER A 24 8.28 16.17 6.67
CA SER A 24 7.82 16.30 8.05
C SER A 24 7.65 17.80 8.35
N ILE A 25 6.49 18.20 8.86
CA ILE A 25 6.34 19.56 9.38
C ILE A 25 7.11 19.64 10.69
N LYS A 26 8.09 20.53 10.69
CA LYS A 26 8.89 20.83 11.85
C LYS A 26 8.25 22.01 12.58
N VAL A 27 7.72 21.79 13.77
CA VAL A 27 7.24 22.86 14.65
C VAL A 27 8.32 23.16 15.67
N THR A 28 8.91 24.34 15.57
CA THR A 28 9.90 24.79 16.54
C THR A 28 9.22 25.64 17.62
N LYS A 29 9.08 25.10 18.81
CA LYS A 29 8.91 25.90 20.02
C LYS A 29 10.28 25.86 20.68
N LYS A 30 11.01 27.00 20.70
CA LYS A 30 12.32 27.25 21.35
C LYS A 30 13.00 25.94 21.82
N ASP A 31 13.64 25.22 20.90
CA ASP A 31 14.35 23.94 21.09
C ASP A 31 13.54 22.62 21.09
N SER A 32 12.25 22.61 20.76
CA SER A 32 11.47 21.38 20.63
C SER A 32 10.90 21.21 19.23
N VAL A 33 10.99 19.98 18.73
CA VAL A 33 10.56 19.63 17.36
C VAL A 33 9.47 18.57 17.45
N SER A 34 8.36 18.80 16.81
CA SER A 34 7.29 17.82 16.69
C SER A 34 7.03 17.48 15.23
N TYR A 35 6.61 16.24 14.97
CA TYR A 35 6.41 15.72 13.63
C TYR A 35 5.10 14.96 13.51
N ILE A 36 4.46 15.11 12.37
CA ILE A 36 3.40 14.22 11.91
C ILE A 36 3.90 13.59 10.61
N PHE A 37 4.00 12.29 10.55
CA PHE A 37 4.44 11.59 9.35
C PHE A 37 3.75 10.24 9.17
N ASN A 38 3.69 9.81 7.92
CA ASN A 38 3.38 8.44 7.55
C ASN A 38 4.72 7.75 7.26
N SER A 39 4.95 6.57 7.80
CA SER A 39 6.15 5.77 7.54
C SER A 39 6.30 5.41 6.05
N GLU A 40 5.25 5.58 5.25
CA GLU A 40 5.13 5.18 3.87
C GLU A 40 4.85 6.39 2.95
N PHE A 41 5.76 7.37 2.90
CA PHE A 41 5.78 8.43 1.88
C PHE A 41 4.77 9.58 1.96
N ASN A 42 4.16 9.88 3.10
CA ASN A 42 3.12 10.92 3.24
C ASN A 42 1.95 10.74 2.24
N VAL A 43 1.59 9.49 1.96
CA VAL A 43 0.45 9.11 1.15
C VAL A 43 -0.57 8.41 2.02
N LEU A 44 -1.84 8.81 1.90
CA LEU A 44 -2.98 8.13 2.49
C LEU A 44 -3.74 7.39 1.40
N TYR A 45 -4.03 6.12 1.61
CA TYR A 45 -4.73 5.29 0.64
C TYR A 45 -6.23 5.26 0.93
N LYS A 46 -7.04 5.46 -0.12
CA LYS A 46 -8.51 5.41 -0.04
C LYS A 46 -8.98 4.03 0.41
N GLY A 47 -9.94 4.02 1.35
CA GLY A 47 -10.52 2.78 1.88
C GLY A 47 -9.60 1.97 2.79
N TRP A 48 -8.39 2.43 3.07
CA TRP A 48 -7.40 1.78 3.92
C TRP A 48 -7.31 2.42 5.30
N ASN A 49 -6.95 1.63 6.31
CA ASN A 49 -6.62 2.12 7.64
C ASN A 49 -5.17 2.61 7.65
N ASN A 50 -4.95 3.86 7.23
CA ASN A 50 -3.62 4.44 7.19
C ASN A 50 -3.14 4.73 8.62
N LYS A 51 -1.93 4.28 8.94
CA LYS A 51 -1.28 4.63 10.20
C LYS A 51 -0.45 5.89 10.01
N ILE A 52 -0.63 6.88 10.87
CA ILE A 52 0.25 8.03 10.99
C ILE A 52 0.85 8.05 12.39
N LYS A 53 2.10 8.42 12.49
CA LYS A 53 2.79 8.60 13.76
C LYS A 53 2.87 10.07 14.10
N VAL A 54 2.52 10.41 15.34
CA VAL A 54 2.64 11.76 15.89
C VAL A 54 3.72 11.74 16.96
N ILE A 55 4.74 12.58 16.78
CA ILE A 55 5.81 12.75 17.75
C ILE A 55 5.59 14.08 18.45
N PRO A 56 5.27 14.08 19.76
CA PRO A 56 5.08 15.31 20.51
C PRO A 56 6.38 16.10 20.64
N PRO A 57 6.31 17.42 20.79
CA PRO A 57 7.47 18.21 21.13
C PRO A 57 7.95 17.89 22.57
N ASN A 58 9.22 18.23 22.86
CA ASN A 58 9.79 18.04 24.19
C ASN A 58 8.93 18.69 25.27
N GLY A 59 8.70 17.97 26.37
CA GLY A 59 7.89 18.43 27.49
C GLY A 59 6.39 18.10 27.40
N TYR A 60 5.96 17.39 26.34
CA TYR A 60 4.57 16.92 26.19
C TYR A 60 4.56 15.40 26.00
N SER A 61 3.58 14.76 26.58
CA SER A 61 3.30 13.35 26.33
C SER A 61 2.43 13.18 25.09
N LYS A 62 2.35 11.95 24.55
CA LYS A 62 1.45 11.65 23.42
C LYS A 62 -0.04 11.80 23.78
N GLU A 63 -0.38 11.68 25.05
CA GLU A 63 -1.72 11.85 25.60
C GLU A 63 -2.17 13.31 25.61
N ASP A 64 -1.23 14.26 25.71
CA ASP A 64 -1.51 15.70 25.65
C ASP A 64 -1.86 16.18 24.25
N ILE A 65 -1.36 15.44 23.24
CA ILE A 65 -1.57 15.81 21.84
C ILE A 65 -3.00 15.50 21.41
N LYS A 66 -3.60 16.48 20.76
CA LYS A 66 -4.85 16.32 20.00
C LYS A 66 -4.57 16.52 18.52
N VAL A 67 -5.29 15.77 17.71
CA VAL A 67 -5.16 15.80 16.25
C VAL A 67 -6.50 16.12 15.60
N GLU A 68 -6.46 16.90 14.55
CA GLU A 68 -7.62 17.21 13.71
C GLU A 68 -7.29 16.90 12.26
N CYS A 69 -8.32 16.54 11.52
CA CYS A 69 -8.18 16.07 10.15
C CYS A 69 -9.14 16.80 9.21
N ILE A 70 -8.63 17.28 8.08
CA ILE A 70 -9.42 17.84 6.98
C ILE A 70 -9.35 16.86 5.81
N ASN A 71 -10.51 16.57 5.20
CA ASN A 71 -10.70 15.57 4.13
C ASN A 71 -10.39 14.12 4.55
N CYS A 72 -10.40 13.84 5.83
CA CYS A 72 -10.21 12.51 6.39
C CYS A 72 -10.98 12.35 7.70
N SER A 73 -11.08 11.13 8.21
CA SER A 73 -11.39 10.84 9.61
C SER A 73 -10.18 10.28 10.31
N ILE A 74 -10.04 10.57 11.59
CA ILE A 74 -8.90 10.16 12.41
C ILE A 74 -9.43 9.56 13.72
N SER A 75 -8.73 8.55 14.27
CA SER A 75 -9.08 7.97 15.57
C SER A 75 -8.93 9.02 16.68
N GLU A 76 -9.80 8.96 17.69
CA GLU A 76 -9.78 9.90 18.82
C GLU A 76 -8.50 9.78 19.67
N LYS A 77 -7.96 8.56 19.75
CA LYS A 77 -6.77 8.25 20.53
C LYS A 77 -5.73 7.54 19.65
N CYS A 78 -4.46 7.77 19.99
CA CYS A 78 -3.36 6.99 19.43
C CYS A 78 -3.24 5.62 20.12
N ASP A 79 -2.54 4.68 19.46
CA ASP A 79 -2.09 3.45 20.09
C ASP A 79 -0.89 3.69 21.05
N PHE A 80 -0.40 2.61 21.67
CA PHE A 80 0.74 2.68 22.61
C PHE A 80 2.04 3.17 21.98
N GLU A 81 2.17 3.08 20.63
CA GLU A 81 3.31 3.58 19.86
C GLU A 81 3.16 5.04 19.42
N GLY A 82 2.00 5.66 19.68
CA GLY A 82 1.67 7.02 19.22
C GLY A 82 1.11 7.10 17.82
N ASN A 83 0.62 5.98 17.24
CA ASN A 83 0.01 5.98 15.92
C ASN A 83 -1.48 6.26 16.01
N TYR A 84 -1.97 7.07 15.08
CA TYR A 84 -3.39 7.29 14.81
C TYR A 84 -3.81 6.54 13.54
N ILE A 85 -5.06 6.08 13.50
CA ILE A 85 -5.65 5.49 12.31
C ILE A 85 -6.39 6.59 11.53
N VAL A 86 -6.00 6.78 10.29
CA VAL A 86 -6.61 7.76 9.38
C VAL A 86 -7.31 7.04 8.25
N LYS A 87 -8.56 7.43 7.98
CA LYS A 87 -9.35 6.91 6.85
C LYS A 87 -9.67 8.06 5.89
N VAL A 88 -9.46 7.81 4.61
CA VAL A 88 -9.80 8.72 3.51
C VAL A 88 -10.67 7.98 2.50
N MET A 89 -11.74 8.63 2.05
CA MET A 89 -12.68 8.04 1.09
C MET A 89 -12.69 8.79 -0.25
N ARG A 90 -12.39 10.09 -0.21
CA ARG A 90 -12.48 11.00 -1.37
C ARG A 90 -11.44 12.11 -1.28
N GLY A 91 -11.32 12.88 -2.37
CA GLY A 91 -10.35 13.97 -2.46
C GLY A 91 -8.99 13.51 -2.97
N ASN A 92 -8.05 14.44 -3.07
CA ASN A 92 -6.68 14.23 -3.53
C ASN A 92 -5.65 14.61 -2.46
N THR A 93 -6.06 15.39 -1.45
CA THR A 93 -5.21 15.88 -0.37
C THR A 93 -5.96 15.87 0.94
N ALA A 94 -5.29 15.45 2.01
CA ALA A 94 -5.74 15.56 3.39
C ALA A 94 -4.74 16.36 4.21
N TYR A 95 -5.24 17.03 5.24
CA TYR A 95 -4.42 17.79 6.17
C TYR A 95 -4.66 17.30 7.59
N ILE A 96 -3.58 17.06 8.31
CA ILE A 96 -3.64 16.65 9.72
C ILE A 96 -2.92 17.72 10.54
N SER A 97 -3.65 18.30 11.48
CA SER A 97 -3.16 19.34 12.39
C SER A 97 -2.97 18.76 13.78
N MET A 98 -1.96 19.25 14.46
CA MET A 98 -1.60 18.86 15.83
C MET A 98 -1.69 20.07 16.75
N TYR A 99 -2.26 19.89 17.92
CA TYR A 99 -2.43 20.93 18.94
C TYR A 99 -2.47 20.34 20.34
N ILE A 100 -2.35 21.20 21.35
CA ILE A 100 -2.55 20.93 22.77
C ILE A 100 -3.53 21.94 23.35
N PHE A 101 -4.03 21.67 24.54
CA PHE A 101 -4.68 22.66 25.39
C PHE A 101 -3.71 23.08 26.49
N ASN A 102 -3.65 24.39 26.81
CA ASN A 102 -2.95 24.90 27.97
C ASN A 102 -3.83 24.78 29.23
N GLU A 103 -3.28 25.21 30.37
CA GLU A 103 -3.99 25.21 31.66
C GLU A 103 -5.28 26.04 31.67
N ASN A 104 -5.42 27.00 30.76
CA ASN A 104 -6.60 27.84 30.59
C ASN A 104 -7.55 27.31 29.49
N GLU A 105 -7.42 26.03 29.11
CA GLU A 105 -8.18 25.37 28.04
C GLU A 105 -8.07 26.05 26.66
N GLN A 106 -7.06 26.87 26.44
CA GLN A 106 -6.82 27.50 25.15
C GLN A 106 -6.06 26.52 24.23
N LYS A 107 -6.57 26.41 23.00
CA LYS A 107 -5.97 25.59 21.94
C LYS A 107 -4.67 26.21 21.44
N ILE A 108 -3.55 25.52 21.61
CA ILE A 108 -2.24 25.90 21.09
C ILE A 108 -1.92 25.02 19.89
N TYR A 109 -1.81 25.64 18.71
CA TYR A 109 -1.47 24.96 17.48
C TYR A 109 0.03 24.63 17.46
N LEU A 110 0.38 23.35 17.13
CA LEU A 110 1.74 22.85 17.08
C LEU A 110 2.23 22.58 15.65
N GLY A 111 1.32 22.41 14.70
CA GLY A 111 1.70 22.23 13.30
C GLY A 111 0.67 21.46 12.48
N LYS A 112 0.97 21.36 11.17
CA LYS A 112 0.13 20.70 10.17
C LYS A 112 0.99 19.94 9.17
N SER A 113 0.57 18.73 8.81
CA SER A 113 1.11 17.97 7.69
C SER A 113 0.10 17.83 6.57
N GLU A 114 0.59 17.88 5.34
CA GLU A 114 -0.16 17.60 4.14
C GLU A 114 0.14 16.17 3.66
N PHE A 115 -0.91 15.45 3.29
CA PHE A 115 -0.83 14.10 2.77
C PHE A 115 -1.54 14.01 1.42
N ARG A 116 -0.87 13.43 0.44
CA ARG A 116 -1.50 13.07 -0.82
C ARG A 116 -2.45 11.88 -0.61
N ILE A 117 -3.62 11.93 -1.21
CA ILE A 117 -4.58 10.83 -1.22
C ILE A 117 -4.45 10.06 -2.54
N SER A 118 -4.27 8.75 -2.46
CA SER A 118 -4.14 7.85 -3.62
C SER A 118 -5.09 6.66 -3.50
N LEU A 119 -5.35 6.00 -4.62
CA LEU A 119 -5.93 4.67 -4.60
C LEU A 119 -4.88 3.66 -4.13
N LEU A 120 -5.33 2.56 -3.51
CA LEU A 120 -4.46 1.41 -3.30
C LEU A 120 -3.93 0.92 -4.66
N PRO A 121 -2.69 0.43 -4.73
CA PRO A 121 -2.19 -0.24 -5.92
C PRO A 121 -3.12 -1.38 -6.33
N ALA A 122 -3.22 -1.62 -7.64
CA ALA A 122 -4.01 -2.74 -8.15
C ALA A 122 -3.40 -4.07 -7.68
N PRO A 123 -4.20 -4.97 -7.09
CA PRO A 123 -3.71 -6.27 -6.68
C PRO A 123 -3.51 -7.19 -7.89
N THR A 124 -2.67 -8.19 -7.73
CA THR A 124 -2.36 -9.21 -8.73
C THR A 124 -2.89 -10.56 -8.27
N ALA A 125 -3.50 -11.29 -9.20
CA ALA A 125 -3.95 -12.65 -8.95
C ALA A 125 -2.82 -13.65 -9.25
N TYR A 126 -2.71 -14.68 -8.41
CA TYR A 126 -1.74 -15.76 -8.49
C TYR A 126 -2.46 -17.10 -8.37
N PHE A 127 -2.09 -18.06 -9.21
CA PHE A 127 -2.50 -19.44 -9.07
C PHE A 127 -1.27 -20.34 -9.01
N GLY A 128 -1.12 -21.10 -7.92
CA GLY A 128 0.11 -21.84 -7.67
C GLY A 128 1.37 -20.97 -7.64
N GLY A 129 1.26 -19.73 -7.13
CA GLY A 129 2.33 -18.73 -7.07
C GLY A 129 2.67 -18.08 -8.41
N ARG A 130 1.83 -18.22 -9.45
CA ARG A 130 2.08 -17.76 -10.82
C ARG A 130 1.01 -16.79 -11.29
N THR A 131 1.42 -15.81 -12.06
CA THR A 131 0.53 -14.85 -12.75
C THR A 131 0.30 -15.24 -14.21
N GLY A 132 0.99 -16.28 -14.69
CA GLY A 132 0.98 -16.81 -16.06
C GLY A 132 2.12 -17.79 -16.28
N GLY A 133 2.33 -18.22 -17.54
CA GLY A 133 3.39 -19.15 -17.92
C GLY A 133 2.97 -20.61 -17.83
N VAL A 134 3.82 -21.48 -17.26
CA VAL A 134 3.58 -22.94 -17.26
C VAL A 134 3.41 -23.48 -15.85
N ILE A 135 2.55 -24.52 -15.70
CA ILE A 135 2.30 -25.23 -14.45
C ILE A 135 2.17 -26.73 -14.76
N ASP A 136 2.61 -27.60 -13.88
CA ASP A 136 2.32 -29.03 -13.98
C ASP A 136 0.95 -29.38 -13.38
N VAL A 137 0.34 -30.46 -13.85
CA VAL A 137 -0.99 -30.90 -13.41
C VAL A 137 -1.05 -31.11 -11.90
N LYS A 138 -0.02 -31.73 -11.31
CA LYS A 138 0.01 -32.01 -9.86
C LYS A 138 0.03 -30.71 -9.03
N SER A 139 0.84 -29.73 -9.46
CA SER A 139 0.88 -28.40 -8.82
C SER A 139 -0.46 -27.67 -9.00
N ALA A 140 -1.05 -27.72 -10.18
CA ALA A 140 -2.34 -27.10 -10.45
C ALA A 140 -3.47 -27.67 -9.57
N LEU A 141 -3.53 -29.01 -9.39
CA LEU A 141 -4.53 -29.67 -8.56
C LEU A 141 -4.46 -29.29 -7.07
N ASN A 142 -3.29 -28.88 -6.59
CA ASN A 142 -3.06 -28.49 -5.20
C ASN A 142 -2.98 -26.96 -5.00
N ALA A 143 -3.19 -26.19 -6.05
CA ALA A 143 -3.09 -24.75 -5.99
C ALA A 143 -4.41 -24.09 -5.56
N GLU A 144 -4.27 -22.90 -4.99
CA GLU A 144 -5.35 -21.96 -4.69
C GLU A 144 -5.16 -20.68 -5.49
N LEU A 145 -6.26 -19.98 -5.73
CA LEU A 145 -6.25 -18.64 -6.30
C LEU A 145 -6.05 -17.63 -5.17
N ILE A 146 -4.94 -16.89 -5.22
CA ILE A 146 -4.58 -15.88 -4.23
C ILE A 146 -4.51 -14.53 -4.92
N VAL A 147 -4.91 -13.47 -4.21
CA VAL A 147 -4.80 -12.10 -4.69
C VAL A 147 -4.03 -11.27 -3.67
N SER A 148 -3.00 -10.56 -4.11
CA SER A 148 -2.16 -9.74 -3.24
C SER A 148 -1.53 -8.57 -4.00
N LEU A 149 -0.92 -7.64 -3.26
CA LEU A 149 -0.09 -6.56 -3.83
C LEU A 149 1.33 -7.04 -4.21
N GLY A 150 1.64 -8.33 -4.10
CA GLY A 150 2.99 -8.86 -4.32
C GLY A 150 3.98 -8.32 -3.30
N PHE A 151 5.16 -7.89 -3.77
CA PHE A 151 6.24 -7.33 -2.93
C PHE A 151 6.01 -5.86 -2.55
N HIS A 152 4.78 -5.47 -2.25
CA HIS A 152 4.47 -4.11 -1.82
C HIS A 152 4.58 -3.99 -0.29
N PRO A 153 5.11 -2.87 0.27
CA PRO A 153 5.24 -2.70 1.71
C PRO A 153 3.90 -2.63 2.47
N LEU A 154 2.80 -2.32 1.76
CA LEU A 154 1.46 -2.34 2.37
C LEU A 154 1.01 -3.78 2.61
N ASN A 155 0.72 -4.12 3.86
CA ASN A 155 0.13 -5.41 4.22
C ASN A 155 -1.39 -5.38 4.02
N VAL A 156 -1.82 -5.45 2.76
CA VAL A 156 -3.23 -5.45 2.36
C VAL A 156 -3.71 -6.87 2.12
N SER A 157 -4.78 -7.27 2.80
CA SER A 157 -5.43 -8.57 2.58
C SER A 157 -6.58 -8.45 1.59
N TYR A 158 -6.66 -9.40 0.67
CA TYR A 158 -7.74 -9.57 -0.29
C TYR A 158 -8.32 -10.97 -0.15
N ASN A 159 -9.65 -11.08 -0.19
CA ASN A 159 -10.35 -12.35 -0.23
C ASN A 159 -10.91 -12.58 -1.63
N VAL A 160 -10.64 -13.73 -2.23
CA VAL A 160 -11.27 -14.15 -3.48
C VAL A 160 -12.66 -14.69 -3.13
N LEU A 161 -13.70 -14.05 -3.66
CA LEU A 161 -15.09 -14.45 -3.45
C LEU A 161 -15.54 -15.46 -4.49
N SER A 162 -15.13 -15.31 -5.75
CA SER A 162 -15.46 -16.23 -6.83
C SER A 162 -14.48 -16.07 -7.99
N PHE A 163 -14.44 -17.07 -8.85
CA PHE A 163 -13.75 -17.03 -10.14
C PHE A 163 -14.32 -18.06 -11.10
N ASP A 164 -14.05 -17.85 -12.39
CA ASP A 164 -14.31 -18.82 -13.44
C ASP A 164 -13.00 -19.41 -13.94
N LEU A 165 -12.98 -20.73 -14.13
CA LEU A 165 -11.91 -21.47 -14.80
C LEU A 165 -12.39 -21.89 -16.18
N VAL A 166 -11.64 -21.49 -17.22
CA VAL A 166 -11.90 -21.84 -18.61
C VAL A 166 -10.89 -22.88 -19.06
N ILE A 167 -11.36 -24.03 -19.51
CA ILE A 167 -10.58 -25.15 -20.08
C ILE A 167 -11.26 -25.59 -21.36
N ASN A 168 -10.56 -25.62 -22.47
CA ASN A 168 -11.08 -26.12 -23.76
C ASN A 168 -12.45 -25.51 -24.11
N LYS A 169 -12.64 -24.19 -23.91
CA LYS A 169 -13.88 -23.43 -24.13
C LYS A 169 -15.02 -23.78 -23.16
N GLN A 170 -14.81 -24.64 -22.19
CA GLN A 170 -15.76 -24.90 -21.11
C GLN A 170 -15.44 -24.01 -19.91
N THR A 171 -16.46 -23.47 -19.29
CA THR A 171 -16.35 -22.61 -18.11
C THR A 171 -16.87 -23.31 -16.89
N PHE A 172 -16.09 -23.28 -15.81
CA PHE A 172 -16.41 -23.82 -14.50
C PHE A 172 -16.34 -22.70 -13.47
N SER A 173 -17.33 -22.53 -12.62
CA SER A 173 -17.34 -21.44 -11.62
C SER A 173 -17.04 -21.99 -10.22
N SER A 174 -16.34 -21.19 -9.41
CA SER A 174 -16.11 -21.39 -7.99
C SER A 174 -16.57 -20.18 -7.20
N ASN A 175 -17.24 -20.39 -6.06
CA ASN A 175 -17.63 -19.33 -5.11
C ASN A 175 -16.66 -19.24 -3.92
N SER A 176 -15.39 -19.49 -4.16
CA SER A 176 -14.30 -19.40 -3.20
C SER A 176 -12.97 -19.25 -3.95
N ASN A 177 -11.85 -19.26 -3.22
CA ASN A 177 -10.50 -19.23 -3.78
C ASN A 177 -9.93 -20.61 -4.20
N ILE A 178 -10.72 -21.70 -4.00
CA ILE A 178 -10.26 -23.07 -4.27
C ILE A 178 -11.00 -23.69 -5.47
N LEU A 179 -10.34 -24.68 -6.08
CA LEU A 179 -10.91 -25.46 -7.18
C LEU A 179 -12.06 -26.34 -6.69
N THR A 180 -13.17 -26.37 -7.45
CA THR A 180 -14.26 -27.33 -7.25
C THR A 180 -13.83 -28.75 -7.69
N SER A 181 -14.61 -29.77 -7.31
CA SER A 181 -14.38 -31.14 -7.77
C SER A 181 -14.43 -31.26 -9.29
N GLN A 182 -15.34 -30.51 -9.95
CA GLN A 182 -15.46 -30.49 -11.41
C GLN A 182 -14.23 -29.87 -12.07
N MET A 183 -13.69 -28.76 -11.52
CA MET A 183 -12.45 -28.14 -11.99
C MET A 183 -11.27 -29.08 -11.86
N ARG A 184 -11.12 -29.74 -10.70
CA ARG A 184 -10.07 -30.75 -10.47
C ARG A 184 -10.14 -31.90 -11.46
N SER A 185 -11.35 -32.41 -11.72
CA SER A 185 -11.56 -33.47 -12.72
C SER A 185 -11.24 -33.02 -14.14
N ALA A 186 -11.53 -31.76 -14.49
CA ALA A 186 -11.16 -31.21 -15.79
C ALA A 186 -9.64 -31.03 -15.92
N ILE A 187 -8.97 -30.46 -14.91
CA ILE A 187 -7.52 -30.25 -14.89
C ILE A 187 -6.76 -31.59 -14.97
N SER A 188 -7.23 -32.64 -14.28
CA SER A 188 -6.55 -33.95 -14.26
C SER A 188 -6.50 -34.65 -15.63
N LYS A 189 -7.31 -34.23 -16.59
CA LYS A 189 -7.38 -34.78 -17.94
C LYS A 189 -6.59 -33.99 -18.97
N LEU A 190 -5.95 -32.88 -18.56
CA LEU A 190 -5.20 -32.03 -19.45
C LEU A 190 -3.85 -32.64 -19.85
N ASN A 191 -3.52 -32.47 -21.11
CA ASN A 191 -2.24 -32.81 -21.69
C ASN A 191 -1.28 -31.62 -21.69
N SER A 192 0.02 -31.90 -21.87
CA SER A 192 1.02 -30.85 -22.06
C SER A 192 0.63 -29.93 -23.24
N GLY A 193 0.76 -28.64 -23.02
CA GLY A 193 0.41 -27.61 -24.00
C GLY A 193 -1.01 -27.06 -23.89
N GLU A 194 -1.93 -27.74 -23.19
CA GLU A 194 -3.28 -27.23 -22.99
C GLU A 194 -3.32 -26.08 -21.95
N GLU A 195 -4.35 -25.25 -22.05
CA GLU A 195 -4.42 -23.98 -21.32
C GLU A 195 -5.47 -23.97 -20.21
N LEU A 196 -5.13 -23.29 -19.13
CA LEU A 196 -6.00 -22.95 -17.99
C LEU A 196 -6.19 -21.43 -17.98
N GLY A 197 -7.41 -20.96 -18.21
CA GLY A 197 -7.76 -19.54 -18.13
C GLY A 197 -8.57 -19.25 -16.88
N PHE A 198 -8.09 -18.37 -15.99
CA PHE A 198 -8.86 -17.86 -14.86
C PHE A 198 -9.43 -16.50 -15.22
N THR A 199 -10.75 -16.36 -15.14
CA THR A 199 -11.46 -15.13 -15.52
C THR A 199 -12.52 -14.79 -14.47
N ASN A 200 -13.16 -13.62 -14.61
CA ASN A 200 -14.22 -13.17 -13.70
C ASN A 200 -13.87 -13.32 -12.21
N ILE A 201 -12.61 -13.03 -11.86
CA ILE A 201 -12.12 -13.11 -10.49
C ILE A 201 -12.73 -11.96 -9.69
N ILE A 202 -13.61 -12.26 -8.74
CA ILE A 202 -14.23 -11.29 -7.85
C ILE A 202 -13.52 -11.33 -6.51
N ILE A 203 -13.11 -10.18 -6.02
CA ILE A 203 -12.38 -10.04 -4.77
C ILE A 203 -13.04 -9.03 -3.84
N GLN A 204 -12.81 -9.21 -2.55
CA GLN A 204 -13.12 -8.25 -1.51
C GLN A 204 -11.82 -7.68 -0.96
N GLY A 205 -11.67 -6.36 -1.07
CA GLY A 205 -10.54 -5.61 -0.54
C GLY A 205 -10.84 -4.91 0.80
N PRO A 206 -9.93 -4.09 1.30
CA PRO A 206 -9.99 -3.47 2.63
C PRO A 206 -11.22 -2.60 2.91
N ALA A 207 -11.76 -1.97 1.89
CA ALA A 207 -12.95 -1.10 2.02
C ALA A 207 -14.27 -1.83 1.78
N ASN A 208 -14.30 -3.15 1.82
CA ASN A 208 -15.41 -4.01 1.39
C ASN A 208 -15.86 -3.76 -0.06
N ILE A 209 -14.99 -3.13 -0.87
CA ILE A 209 -15.27 -2.88 -2.29
C ILE A 209 -14.98 -4.17 -3.05
N GLN A 210 -15.99 -4.67 -3.73
CA GLN A 210 -15.81 -5.79 -4.66
C GLN A 210 -15.15 -5.26 -5.94
N GLN A 211 -14.05 -5.89 -6.35
CA GLN A 211 -13.38 -5.58 -7.60
C GLN A 211 -13.46 -6.79 -8.51
N LEU A 212 -13.82 -6.55 -9.76
CA LEU A 212 -13.68 -7.56 -10.81
C LEU A 212 -12.24 -7.52 -11.31
N TYR A 213 -11.54 -8.62 -11.21
CA TYR A 213 -10.14 -8.72 -11.61
C TYR A 213 -9.99 -9.52 -12.90
N SER A 214 -9.17 -9.05 -13.84
CA SER A 214 -8.91 -9.73 -15.11
C SER A 214 -7.86 -10.83 -14.98
N GLY A 215 -8.05 -11.87 -15.71
CA GLY A 215 -7.54 -13.23 -15.66
C GLY A 215 -6.05 -13.56 -15.57
N ILE A 216 -5.82 -14.85 -15.34
CA ILE A 216 -4.52 -15.53 -15.44
C ILE A 216 -4.62 -16.56 -16.58
N LEU A 217 -3.59 -16.67 -17.40
CA LEU A 217 -3.48 -17.73 -18.40
C LEU A 217 -2.23 -18.57 -18.10
N LEU A 218 -2.45 -19.86 -17.89
CA LEU A 218 -1.40 -20.85 -17.65
C LEU A 218 -1.47 -21.95 -18.71
N LYS A 219 -0.32 -22.55 -19.00
CA LYS A 219 -0.20 -23.69 -19.89
C LYS A 219 0.33 -24.91 -19.12
N ILE A 220 -0.23 -26.10 -19.36
CA ILE A 220 0.25 -27.33 -18.78
C ILE A 220 1.60 -27.73 -19.40
N LYS A 221 2.56 -28.11 -18.59
CA LYS A 221 3.86 -28.63 -19.05
C LYS A 221 3.93 -30.15 -18.99
#